data_12b9124e7be408dbe0823150d7e6c20d
#
_entry.id   12b9124e7be408dbe0823150d7e6c20d
#
_cell.length_a   1.000
_cell.length_b   1.000
_cell.length_c   1.000
_cell.angle_alpha   90.00
_cell.angle_beta   90.00
_cell.angle_gamma   90.00
#
_symmetry.space_group_name_H-M   'P 1'
#
loop_
_entity.id
_entity.type
_entity.pdbx_description
1 polymer ?
#
loop_
_entity_poly.entity_id
_entity_poly.type
_entity_poly.pdbx_seq_one_letter_code
_entity_poly.pdbx_strand_id
1 'polypeptide(L)'
;MRVEIWADVVCGWAYIGKRRVEEAVEGLDVEVIWRPFQIDPMAPARAVPLEEALADPMMDAALRSCAPDLTPGENQVRMSLIAAQEGFGWRWGAAWRAASHDAHRLIALALEHGGAGLQDAAAERVMKAHFIDGLDISDRASLHRIAAEAGFPEGAGLLDEGAGEAAVRELLLVGKAIGVKTSPTIVVGGRALAGAQSPEAIRDFVLRGGEERRLPEEVRRLRMAESLLDQRDPLGALTLLRPLLDEHGTDVNVLLLAGRSYYASAQLGRARAVFERLVDKSPGDAYVRHLLGRTLQRQSLLDEAAPHLRLAGVMAPEYA
;
A
#
# COMPACT_ATOMS: atom_id res chain seq x y z
N MET A 1 12.14 -12.43 -14.41
CA MET A 1 10.85 -12.47 -13.63
C MET A 1 10.92 -11.41 -12.56
N ARG A 2 9.75 -10.82 -12.13
CA ARG A 2 9.71 -9.78 -11.07
C ARG A 2 9.21 -10.36 -9.76
N VAL A 3 9.93 -10.06 -8.68
CA VAL A 3 9.59 -10.36 -7.28
C VAL A 3 9.35 -9.02 -6.57
N GLU A 4 8.15 -8.75 -6.09
CA GLU A 4 7.85 -7.53 -5.35
C GLU A 4 7.84 -7.82 -3.84
N ILE A 5 8.54 -6.98 -3.07
CA ILE A 5 8.57 -7.07 -1.61
C ILE A 5 7.82 -5.87 -1.03
N TRP A 6 6.63 -6.10 -0.54
CA TRP A 6 5.82 -5.11 0.15
C TRP A 6 6.20 -5.10 1.63
N ALA A 7 6.88 -4.06 2.07
CA ALA A 7 7.44 -4.02 3.40
C ALA A 7 7.56 -2.60 3.94
N ASP A 8 7.51 -2.49 5.28
CA ASP A 8 7.85 -1.26 5.97
C ASP A 8 9.31 -1.32 6.44
N VAL A 9 10.04 -0.26 6.19
CA VAL A 9 11.47 -0.15 6.55
C VAL A 9 11.72 -0.05 8.06
N VAL A 10 10.67 0.22 8.86
CA VAL A 10 10.70 0.17 10.33
C VAL A 10 10.28 -1.20 10.88
N CYS A 11 10.00 -2.17 10.01
CA CYS A 11 9.67 -3.53 10.40
C CYS A 11 10.94 -4.40 10.47
N GLY A 12 11.32 -4.87 11.65
CA GLY A 12 12.50 -5.74 11.81
C GLY A 12 12.42 -7.02 10.98
N TRP A 13 11.22 -7.60 10.84
CA TRP A 13 11.02 -8.75 9.95
C TRP A 13 11.23 -8.44 8.48
N ALA A 14 11.05 -7.18 8.06
CA ALA A 14 11.35 -6.78 6.68
C ALA A 14 12.85 -6.82 6.41
N TYR A 15 13.67 -6.38 7.36
CA TYR A 15 15.12 -6.40 7.19
C TYR A 15 15.70 -7.83 7.26
N ILE A 16 15.19 -8.67 8.19
CA ILE A 16 15.49 -10.10 8.21
C ILE A 16 15.03 -10.75 6.89
N GLY A 17 13.83 -10.45 6.45
CA GLY A 17 13.27 -10.95 5.18
C GLY A 17 14.10 -10.55 3.96
N LYS A 18 14.73 -9.37 3.98
CA LYS A 18 15.64 -8.93 2.92
C LYS A 18 16.80 -9.93 2.74
N ARG A 19 17.50 -10.27 3.83
CA ARG A 19 18.61 -11.26 3.76
C ARG A 19 18.13 -12.60 3.21
N ARG A 20 16.99 -13.07 3.67
CA ARG A 20 16.42 -14.36 3.23
C ARG A 20 16.01 -14.35 1.76
N VAL A 21 15.49 -13.21 1.27
CA VAL A 21 15.18 -13.05 -0.17
C VAL A 21 16.46 -13.04 -0.99
N GLU A 22 17.48 -12.30 -0.57
CA GLU A 22 18.78 -12.26 -1.25
C GLU A 22 19.36 -13.67 -1.43
N GLU A 23 19.38 -14.48 -0.36
CA GLU A 23 19.81 -15.88 -0.41
C GLU A 23 18.88 -16.73 -1.29
N ALA A 24 17.56 -16.56 -1.16
CA ALA A 24 16.59 -17.36 -1.91
C ALA A 24 16.67 -17.16 -3.42
N VAL A 25 17.00 -15.94 -3.88
CA VAL A 25 17.06 -15.61 -5.32
C VAL A 25 18.45 -15.70 -5.91
N GLU A 26 19.45 -16.08 -5.13
CA GLU A 26 20.82 -16.25 -5.62
C GLU A 26 20.87 -17.22 -6.81
N GLY A 27 21.48 -16.77 -7.92
CA GLY A 27 21.56 -17.53 -9.16
C GLY A 27 20.27 -17.60 -9.99
N LEU A 28 19.21 -16.89 -9.60
CA LEU A 28 17.98 -16.77 -10.38
C LEU A 28 17.98 -15.48 -11.21
N ASP A 29 17.42 -15.55 -12.43
CA ASP A 29 17.17 -14.36 -13.27
C ASP A 29 15.87 -13.68 -12.82
N VAL A 30 15.95 -12.93 -11.73
CA VAL A 30 14.82 -12.21 -11.14
C VAL A 30 15.19 -10.75 -10.84
N GLU A 31 14.24 -9.88 -11.01
CA GLU A 31 14.30 -8.48 -10.58
C GLU A 31 13.53 -8.34 -9.26
N VAL A 32 14.21 -7.95 -8.18
CA VAL A 32 13.59 -7.71 -6.87
C VAL A 32 13.24 -6.23 -6.76
N ILE A 33 11.97 -5.93 -6.45
CA ILE A 33 11.44 -4.56 -6.34
C ILE A 33 10.84 -4.36 -4.95
N TRP A 34 11.28 -3.32 -4.26
CA TRP A 34 10.72 -2.89 -2.99
C TRP A 34 9.47 -2.03 -3.19
N ARG A 35 8.41 -2.33 -2.43
CA ARG A 35 7.14 -1.62 -2.43
C ARG A 35 6.80 -1.13 -1.03
N PRO A 36 6.24 0.07 -0.90
CA PRO A 36 5.93 0.63 0.41
C PRO A 36 4.78 -0.13 1.08
N PHE A 37 4.95 -0.37 2.37
CA PHE A 37 3.92 -0.75 3.32
C PHE A 37 4.17 0.03 4.60
N GLN A 38 3.13 0.35 5.39
CA GLN A 38 3.27 1.05 6.65
C GLN A 38 2.60 0.25 7.77
N ILE A 39 3.41 -0.22 8.73
CA ILE A 39 2.91 -0.91 9.93
C ILE A 39 2.39 0.08 10.97
N ASP A 40 2.92 1.30 10.96
CA ASP A 40 2.52 2.40 11.84
C ASP A 40 2.28 3.68 11.03
N PRO A 41 1.13 3.79 10.33
CA PRO A 41 0.81 4.99 9.55
C PRO A 41 0.53 6.22 10.42
N MET A 42 0.41 6.03 11.75
CA MET A 42 0.20 7.08 12.74
C MET A 42 1.49 7.46 13.48
N ALA A 43 2.64 6.97 13.04
CA ALA A 43 3.92 7.39 13.60
C ALA A 43 4.05 8.92 13.54
N PRO A 44 4.56 9.57 14.60
CA PRO A 44 4.65 11.02 14.64
C PRO A 44 5.64 11.54 13.60
N ALA A 45 5.35 12.72 13.03
CA ALA A 45 6.21 13.36 12.03
C ALA A 45 7.63 13.65 12.56
N ARG A 46 7.76 13.88 13.85
CA ARG A 46 9.06 13.92 14.57
C ARG A 46 9.16 12.63 15.38
N ALA A 47 10.19 11.86 15.12
CA ALA A 47 10.41 10.62 15.85
C ALA A 47 10.51 10.84 17.36
N VAL A 48 10.08 9.85 18.12
CA VAL A 48 10.24 9.78 19.57
C VAL A 48 11.14 8.59 19.92
N PRO A 49 11.91 8.66 21.02
CA PRO A 49 12.67 7.51 21.48
C PRO A 49 11.77 6.29 21.62
N LEU A 50 12.23 5.14 21.15
CA LEU A 50 11.40 3.92 21.19
C LEU A 50 11.03 3.53 22.63
N GLU A 51 11.92 3.74 23.58
CA GLU A 51 11.67 3.48 25.00
C GLU A 51 10.48 4.31 25.53
N GLU A 52 10.39 5.58 25.12
CA GLU A 52 9.25 6.45 25.46
C GLU A 52 7.95 5.97 24.78
N ALA A 53 8.04 5.59 23.50
CA ALA A 53 6.89 5.08 22.76
C ALA A 53 6.34 3.77 23.34
N LEU A 54 7.19 2.91 23.87
CA LEU A 54 6.81 1.64 24.50
C LEU A 54 6.09 1.82 25.84
N ALA A 55 6.17 3.01 26.44
CA ALA A 55 5.39 3.34 27.65
C ALA A 55 3.89 3.61 27.33
N ASP A 56 3.54 3.81 26.04
CA ASP A 56 2.16 3.97 25.59
C ASP A 56 1.43 2.61 25.57
N PRO A 57 0.32 2.43 26.35
CA PRO A 57 -0.43 1.19 26.37
C PRO A 57 -0.97 0.76 24.99
N MET A 58 -1.26 1.69 24.07
CA MET A 58 -1.70 1.36 22.71
C MET A 58 -0.56 0.74 21.90
N MET A 59 0.66 1.22 22.06
CA MET A 59 1.83 0.65 21.40
C MET A 59 2.14 -0.74 21.96
N ASP A 60 2.10 -0.93 23.28
CA ASP A 60 2.27 -2.25 23.91
C ASP A 60 1.22 -3.24 23.38
N ALA A 61 -0.04 -2.85 23.29
CA ALA A 61 -1.11 -3.68 22.74
C ALA A 61 -0.88 -4.04 21.25
N ALA A 62 -0.43 -3.07 20.44
CA ALA A 62 -0.12 -3.30 19.03
C ALA A 62 1.05 -4.30 18.87
N LEU A 63 2.10 -4.17 19.66
CA LEU A 63 3.25 -5.10 19.65
C LEU A 63 2.86 -6.51 20.12
N ARG A 64 2.02 -6.63 21.14
CA ARG A 64 1.46 -7.93 21.59
C ARG A 64 0.63 -8.59 20.50
N SER A 65 -0.08 -7.85 19.68
CA SER A 65 -0.84 -8.43 18.56
C SER A 65 0.06 -9.09 17.52
N CYS A 66 1.30 -8.64 17.37
CA CYS A 66 2.28 -9.24 16.46
C CYS A 66 2.91 -10.54 16.99
N ALA A 67 2.93 -10.74 18.31
CA ALA A 67 3.47 -11.92 18.98
C ALA A 67 2.66 -12.20 20.26
N PRO A 68 1.42 -12.76 20.15
CA PRO A 68 0.49 -12.88 21.27
C PRO A 68 1.03 -13.68 22.47
N ASP A 69 1.92 -14.64 22.20
CA ASP A 69 2.49 -15.53 23.19
C ASP A 69 3.77 -14.97 23.89
N LEU A 70 4.21 -13.75 23.51
CA LEU A 70 5.43 -13.12 24.02
C LEU A 70 5.13 -11.72 24.54
N THR A 71 5.85 -11.33 25.57
CA THR A 71 5.93 -9.92 25.92
C THR A 71 6.74 -9.14 24.85
N PRO A 72 6.58 -7.81 24.73
CA PRO A 72 7.39 -7.01 23.82
C PRO A 72 8.89 -7.19 24.01
N GLY A 73 9.36 -7.29 25.27
CA GLY A 73 10.76 -7.53 25.59
C GLY A 73 11.25 -8.91 25.13
N GLU A 74 10.48 -9.97 25.38
CA GLU A 74 10.81 -11.32 24.90
C GLU A 74 10.84 -11.40 23.39
N ASN A 75 9.88 -10.73 22.71
CA ASN A 75 9.87 -10.67 21.24
C ASN A 75 11.09 -9.90 20.71
N GLN A 76 11.51 -8.83 21.36
CA GLN A 76 12.73 -8.09 21.01
C GLN A 76 13.98 -8.96 21.14
N VAL A 77 14.12 -9.71 22.24
CA VAL A 77 15.23 -10.66 22.43
C VAL A 77 15.21 -11.74 21.33
N ARG A 78 14.04 -12.33 21.05
CA ARG A 78 13.88 -13.30 19.99
C ARG A 78 14.30 -12.75 18.63
N MET A 79 13.86 -11.56 18.28
CA MET A 79 14.22 -10.92 17.01
C MET A 79 15.72 -10.62 16.94
N SER A 80 16.34 -10.18 18.02
CA SER A 80 17.79 -9.93 18.08
C SER A 80 18.61 -11.20 17.87
N LEU A 81 18.18 -12.33 18.42
CA LEU A 81 18.82 -13.62 18.20
C LEU A 81 18.71 -14.07 16.72
N ILE A 82 17.54 -13.93 16.12
CA ILE A 82 17.33 -14.25 14.71
C ILE A 82 18.17 -13.32 13.82
N ALA A 83 18.16 -12.01 14.10
CA ALA A 83 18.96 -11.05 13.36
C ALA A 83 20.47 -11.36 13.45
N ALA A 84 20.96 -11.81 14.61
CA ALA A 84 22.34 -12.24 14.76
C ALA A 84 22.67 -13.47 13.90
N GLN A 85 21.74 -14.42 13.74
CA GLN A 85 21.88 -15.57 12.83
C GLN A 85 21.92 -15.14 11.36
N GLU A 86 21.20 -14.09 11.00
CA GLU A 86 21.20 -13.49 9.65
C GLU A 86 22.41 -12.54 9.41
N GLY A 87 23.37 -12.51 10.33
CA GLY A 87 24.62 -11.75 10.18
C GLY A 87 24.55 -10.26 10.57
N PHE A 88 23.48 -9.78 11.15
CA PHE A 88 23.36 -8.36 11.57
C PHE A 88 24.16 -7.99 12.83
N GLY A 89 24.68 -8.99 13.56
CA GLY A 89 25.45 -8.77 14.79
C GLY A 89 24.57 -8.44 16.01
N TRP A 90 25.22 -8.00 17.10
CA TRP A 90 24.58 -7.81 18.42
C TRP A 90 23.96 -6.43 18.65
N ARG A 91 24.21 -5.47 17.77
CA ARG A 91 23.68 -4.10 17.87
C ARG A 91 22.34 -3.94 17.15
N TRP A 92 21.54 -4.98 17.12
CA TRP A 92 20.24 -4.97 16.50
C TRP A 92 19.19 -4.32 17.40
N GLY A 93 18.46 -3.35 16.84
CA GLY A 93 17.29 -2.74 17.48
C GLY A 93 17.06 -1.31 17.01
N ALA A 94 15.80 -0.92 16.88
CA ALA A 94 15.42 0.45 16.58
C ALA A 94 15.59 1.32 17.82
N ALA A 95 16.17 2.52 17.66
CA ALA A 95 16.24 3.52 18.73
C ALA A 95 15.02 4.45 18.75
N TRP A 96 14.29 4.52 17.64
CA TRP A 96 13.23 5.49 17.40
C TRP A 96 11.94 4.84 16.91
N ARG A 97 10.79 5.36 17.37
CA ARG A 97 9.52 5.26 16.67
C ARG A 97 9.48 6.39 15.63
N ALA A 98 9.72 6.08 14.39
CA ALA A 98 9.90 7.03 13.29
C ALA A 98 8.85 6.80 12.17
N ALA A 99 8.38 7.89 11.57
CA ALA A 99 7.57 7.79 10.35
C ALA A 99 8.42 7.30 9.19
N SER A 100 7.92 6.31 8.44
CA SER A 100 8.65 5.68 7.33
C SER A 100 8.33 6.27 5.96
N HIS A 101 7.39 7.21 5.88
CA HIS A 101 6.86 7.70 4.60
C HIS A 101 7.94 8.30 3.69
N ASP A 102 8.76 9.24 4.21
CA ASP A 102 9.82 9.87 3.42
C ASP A 102 10.95 8.89 3.06
N ALA A 103 11.22 7.91 3.92
CA ALA A 103 12.14 6.83 3.59
C ALA A 103 11.62 5.97 2.42
N HIS A 104 10.32 5.68 2.38
CA HIS A 104 9.70 5.02 1.24
C HIS A 104 9.74 5.86 -0.03
N ARG A 105 9.61 7.20 0.08
CA ARG A 105 9.79 8.11 -1.06
C ARG A 105 11.20 8.01 -1.62
N LEU A 106 12.22 8.05 -0.77
CA LEU A 106 13.61 7.88 -1.19
C LEU A 106 13.84 6.57 -1.95
N ILE A 107 13.31 5.46 -1.43
CA ILE A 107 13.43 4.13 -2.05
C ILE A 107 12.67 4.07 -3.39
N ALA A 108 11.50 4.70 -3.49
CA ALA A 108 10.75 4.76 -4.74
C ALA A 108 11.46 5.61 -5.80
N LEU A 109 12.01 6.77 -5.41
CA LEU A 109 12.82 7.63 -6.28
C LEU A 109 14.10 6.92 -6.75
N ALA A 110 14.76 6.15 -5.89
CA ALA A 110 15.92 5.36 -6.28
C ALA A 110 15.58 4.34 -7.38
N LEU A 111 14.40 3.70 -7.33
CA LEU A 111 13.94 2.83 -8.42
C LEU A 111 13.77 3.59 -9.73
N GLU A 112 13.16 4.76 -9.68
CA GLU A 112 12.87 5.59 -10.86
C GLU A 112 14.16 6.08 -11.54
N HIS A 113 15.18 6.44 -10.75
CA HIS A 113 16.40 7.06 -11.25
C HIS A 113 17.53 6.09 -11.55
N GLY A 114 17.59 4.94 -10.88
CA GLY A 114 18.70 3.99 -11.01
C GLY A 114 18.29 2.51 -11.03
N GLY A 115 17.00 2.22 -11.16
CA GLY A 115 16.46 0.86 -11.25
C GLY A 115 16.58 0.07 -9.95
N ALA A 116 16.38 -1.25 -10.07
CA ALA A 116 16.28 -2.15 -8.92
C ALA A 116 17.55 -2.16 -8.04
N GLY A 117 18.72 -2.03 -8.64
CA GLY A 117 19.98 -2.04 -7.89
C GLY A 117 20.14 -0.84 -6.98
N LEU A 118 19.83 0.38 -7.46
CA LEU A 118 19.88 1.58 -6.64
C LEU A 118 18.77 1.58 -5.59
N GLN A 119 17.59 1.07 -5.94
CA GLN A 119 16.50 0.89 -5.00
C GLN A 119 16.89 -0.03 -3.84
N ASP A 120 17.53 -1.15 -4.14
CA ASP A 120 17.97 -2.11 -3.12
C ASP A 120 19.04 -1.51 -2.21
N ALA A 121 20.01 -0.78 -2.76
CA ALA A 121 21.01 -0.05 -1.99
C ALA A 121 20.38 0.99 -1.06
N ALA A 122 19.37 1.74 -1.54
CA ALA A 122 18.63 2.69 -0.72
C ALA A 122 17.84 1.99 0.40
N ALA A 123 17.14 0.90 0.10
CA ALA A 123 16.40 0.11 1.08
C ALA A 123 17.31 -0.47 2.16
N GLU A 124 18.45 -1.05 1.75
CA GLU A 124 19.48 -1.55 2.66
C GLU A 124 19.98 -0.44 3.58
N ARG A 125 20.32 0.72 3.01
CA ARG A 125 20.92 1.80 3.81
C ARG A 125 19.91 2.41 4.78
N VAL A 126 18.64 2.55 4.39
CA VAL A 126 17.56 3.01 5.28
C VAL A 126 17.38 2.04 6.46
N MET A 127 17.23 0.74 6.17
CA MET A 127 17.00 -0.25 7.22
C MET A 127 18.21 -0.38 8.14
N LYS A 128 19.43 -0.34 7.60
CA LYS A 128 20.67 -0.32 8.40
C LYS A 128 20.73 0.91 9.30
N ALA A 129 20.38 2.08 8.76
CA ALA A 129 20.35 3.33 9.56
C ALA A 129 19.42 3.21 10.76
N HIS A 130 18.24 2.62 10.54
CA HIS A 130 17.22 2.47 11.58
C HIS A 130 17.60 1.41 12.62
N PHE A 131 18.00 0.20 12.20
CA PHE A 131 18.16 -0.95 13.09
C PHE A 131 19.58 -1.13 13.65
N ILE A 132 20.60 -0.61 12.98
CA ILE A 132 22.02 -0.81 13.37
C ILE A 132 22.67 0.48 13.81
N ASP A 133 22.47 1.57 13.06
CA ASP A 133 23.13 2.85 13.33
C ASP A 133 22.33 3.72 14.32
N GLY A 134 21.09 3.33 14.67
CA GLY A 134 20.22 4.03 15.63
C GLY A 134 19.79 5.42 15.16
N LEU A 135 19.66 5.64 13.84
CA LEU A 135 19.27 6.93 13.28
C LEU A 135 17.75 7.10 13.20
N ASP A 136 17.33 8.35 13.38
CA ASP A 136 15.96 8.77 13.04
C ASP A 136 15.84 8.87 11.51
N ILE A 137 15.11 7.92 10.90
CA ILE A 137 14.86 7.90 9.45
C ILE A 137 13.68 8.79 9.01
N SER A 138 13.00 9.47 9.93
CA SER A 138 12.05 10.53 9.63
C SER A 138 12.70 11.91 9.54
N ASP A 139 13.94 12.04 10.06
CA ASP A 139 14.71 13.27 10.01
C ASP A 139 15.30 13.48 8.61
N ARG A 140 15.09 14.68 8.08
CA ARG A 140 15.52 15.05 6.73
C ARG A 140 17.03 14.97 6.54
N ALA A 141 17.80 15.44 7.50
CA ALA A 141 19.27 15.39 7.44
C ALA A 141 19.79 13.95 7.46
N SER A 142 19.13 13.07 8.21
CA SER A 142 19.43 11.64 8.21
C SER A 142 19.15 11.02 6.84
N LEU A 143 18.01 11.35 6.21
CA LEU A 143 17.67 10.84 4.86
C LEU A 143 18.64 11.36 3.78
N HIS A 144 19.09 12.62 3.87
CA HIS A 144 20.11 13.16 2.96
C HIS A 144 21.42 12.36 3.04
N ARG A 145 21.89 12.06 4.26
CA ARG A 145 23.06 11.24 4.45
C ARG A 145 22.87 9.81 3.92
N ILE A 146 21.72 9.20 4.22
CA ILE A 146 21.35 7.87 3.74
C ILE A 146 21.35 7.83 2.20
N ALA A 147 20.77 8.83 1.53
CA ALA A 147 20.77 8.94 0.08
C ALA A 147 22.18 8.97 -0.50
N ALA A 148 23.07 9.83 0.05
CA ALA A 148 24.45 9.90 -0.39
C ALA A 148 25.22 8.59 -0.19
N GLU A 149 25.06 7.95 0.97
CA GLU A 149 25.70 6.66 1.30
C GLU A 149 25.16 5.49 0.45
N ALA A 150 23.92 5.59 -0.03
CA ALA A 150 23.33 4.62 -0.95
C ALA A 150 23.76 4.82 -2.42
N GLY A 151 24.55 5.86 -2.71
CA GLY A 151 24.95 6.22 -4.07
C GLY A 151 23.88 7.01 -4.85
N PHE A 152 22.96 7.66 -4.14
CA PHE A 152 21.85 8.46 -4.70
C PHE A 152 21.82 9.88 -4.10
N PRO A 153 22.91 10.69 -4.20
CA PRO A 153 22.98 11.99 -3.54
C PRO A 153 21.92 12.98 -4.04
N GLU A 154 21.49 12.92 -5.29
CA GLU A 154 20.39 13.72 -5.86
C GLU A 154 19.04 13.44 -5.21
N GLY A 155 18.85 12.24 -4.64
CA GLY A 155 17.63 11.86 -3.92
C GLY A 155 17.29 12.80 -2.76
N ALA A 156 18.30 13.42 -2.15
CA ALA A 156 18.12 14.42 -1.11
C ALA A 156 17.33 15.65 -1.62
N GLY A 157 17.77 16.23 -2.74
CA GLY A 157 17.09 17.37 -3.36
C GLY A 157 15.68 17.04 -3.83
N LEU A 158 15.50 15.87 -4.43
CA LEU A 158 14.18 15.37 -4.87
C LEU A 158 13.21 15.24 -3.70
N LEU A 159 13.67 14.72 -2.56
CA LEU A 159 12.84 14.65 -1.34
C LEU A 159 12.42 16.04 -0.86
N ASP A 160 13.31 17.02 -0.90
CA ASP A 160 13.03 18.40 -0.46
C ASP A 160 12.02 19.10 -1.38
N GLU A 161 12.04 18.79 -2.66
CA GLU A 161 11.08 19.26 -3.67
C GLU A 161 9.72 18.54 -3.59
N GLY A 162 9.55 17.56 -2.71
CA GLY A 162 8.30 16.82 -2.57
C GLY A 162 8.11 15.68 -3.57
N ALA A 163 9.15 15.31 -4.34
CA ALA A 163 9.06 14.22 -5.30
C ALA A 163 8.71 12.88 -4.62
N GLY A 164 8.10 11.97 -5.38
CA GLY A 164 7.70 10.62 -4.91
C GLY A 164 6.46 10.57 -4.03
N GLU A 165 5.92 11.72 -3.56
CA GLU A 165 4.78 11.75 -2.64
C GLU A 165 3.53 11.07 -3.21
N ALA A 166 3.11 11.47 -4.40
CA ALA A 166 1.92 10.91 -5.05
C ALA A 166 2.12 9.42 -5.40
N ALA A 167 3.30 9.06 -5.87
CA ALA A 167 3.64 7.69 -6.25
C ALA A 167 3.61 6.75 -5.03
N VAL A 168 4.20 7.13 -3.90
CA VAL A 168 4.17 6.31 -2.69
C VAL A 168 2.76 6.17 -2.13
N ARG A 169 1.97 7.25 -2.10
CA ARG A 169 0.56 7.18 -1.69
C ARG A 169 -0.25 6.25 -2.58
N GLU A 170 -0.06 6.30 -3.89
CA GLU A 170 -0.73 5.39 -4.83
C GLU A 170 -0.28 3.95 -4.59
N LEU A 171 1.02 3.69 -4.43
CA LEU A 171 1.53 2.35 -4.14
C LEU A 171 0.98 1.77 -2.83
N LEU A 172 0.84 2.56 -1.77
CA LEU A 172 0.20 2.11 -0.52
C LEU A 172 -1.26 1.69 -0.76
N LEU A 173 -2.01 2.41 -1.60
CA LEU A 173 -3.36 2.02 -2.01
C LEU A 173 -3.35 0.74 -2.86
N VAL A 174 -2.39 0.60 -3.77
CA VAL A 174 -2.21 -0.63 -4.56
C VAL A 174 -1.95 -1.82 -3.65
N GLY A 175 -1.03 -1.69 -2.69
CA GLY A 175 -0.76 -2.75 -1.70
C GLY A 175 -2.02 -3.17 -0.94
N LYS A 176 -2.81 -2.18 -0.47
CA LYS A 176 -4.10 -2.43 0.18
C LYS A 176 -5.09 -3.13 -0.76
N ALA A 177 -5.20 -2.67 -2.01
CA ALA A 177 -6.12 -3.22 -3.00
C ALA A 177 -5.83 -4.69 -3.34
N ILE A 178 -4.55 -5.08 -3.44
CA ILE A 178 -4.13 -6.46 -3.68
C ILE A 178 -4.10 -7.33 -2.43
N GLY A 179 -4.49 -6.78 -1.28
CA GLY A 179 -4.66 -7.53 -0.03
C GLY A 179 -3.38 -7.73 0.79
N VAL A 180 -2.35 -6.90 0.60
CA VAL A 180 -1.17 -6.89 1.49
C VAL A 180 -1.60 -6.42 2.88
N LYS A 181 -1.36 -7.25 3.91
CA LYS A 181 -1.75 -7.00 5.30
C LYS A 181 -0.61 -7.13 6.29
N THR A 182 0.55 -7.60 5.83
CA THR A 182 1.71 -7.87 6.68
C THR A 182 3.00 -7.39 6.03
N SER A 183 3.99 -7.09 6.86
CA SER A 183 5.34 -6.73 6.43
C SER A 183 6.35 -7.76 6.97
N PRO A 184 7.19 -8.34 6.10
CA PRO A 184 7.14 -8.27 4.65
C PRO A 184 6.05 -9.16 4.04
N THR A 185 5.61 -8.84 2.82
CA THR A 185 4.85 -9.75 1.95
C THR A 185 5.54 -9.82 0.59
N ILE A 186 5.88 -11.00 0.13
CA ILE A 186 6.51 -11.25 -1.16
C ILE A 186 5.44 -11.57 -2.19
N VAL A 187 5.42 -10.85 -3.31
CA VAL A 187 4.43 -11.05 -4.38
C VAL A 187 5.14 -11.46 -5.67
N VAL A 188 4.68 -12.57 -6.28
CA VAL A 188 5.18 -13.08 -7.55
C VAL A 188 4.01 -13.60 -8.37
N GLY A 189 3.82 -13.11 -9.58
CA GLY A 189 2.77 -13.58 -10.49
C GLY A 189 1.36 -13.46 -9.90
N GLY A 190 1.07 -12.41 -9.14
CA GLY A 190 -0.24 -12.18 -8.50
C GLY A 190 -0.51 -13.06 -7.26
N ARG A 191 0.46 -13.88 -6.83
CA ARG A 191 0.40 -14.69 -5.62
C ARG A 191 1.21 -14.01 -4.52
N ALA A 192 0.81 -14.18 -3.25
CA ALA A 192 1.46 -13.57 -2.11
C ALA A 192 1.97 -14.61 -1.10
N LEU A 193 3.16 -14.37 -0.54
CA LEU A 193 3.76 -15.12 0.56
C LEU A 193 4.03 -14.14 1.70
N ALA A 194 3.33 -14.32 2.81
CA ALA A 194 3.40 -13.42 3.96
C ALA A 194 4.53 -13.78 4.93
N GLY A 195 5.17 -12.75 5.49
CA GLY A 195 6.19 -12.88 6.52
C GLY A 195 7.60 -13.18 5.97
N ALA A 196 8.59 -13.07 6.87
CA ALA A 196 9.97 -13.43 6.60
C ALA A 196 10.15 -14.95 6.66
N GLN A 197 9.72 -15.65 5.62
CA GLN A 197 9.84 -17.12 5.50
C GLN A 197 11.31 -17.53 5.34
N SER A 198 11.59 -18.84 5.43
CA SER A 198 12.95 -19.34 5.18
C SER A 198 13.38 -19.16 3.72
N PRO A 199 14.70 -19.07 3.43
CA PRO A 199 15.19 -18.93 2.06
C PRO A 199 14.65 -20.02 1.13
N GLU A 200 14.58 -21.27 1.60
CA GLU A 200 14.07 -22.41 0.82
C GLU A 200 12.58 -22.23 0.47
N ALA A 201 11.75 -21.78 1.44
CA ALA A 201 10.34 -21.54 1.22
C ALA A 201 10.10 -20.38 0.25
N ILE A 202 10.92 -19.33 0.34
CA ILE A 202 10.89 -18.20 -0.58
C ILE A 202 11.31 -18.65 -1.99
N ARG A 203 12.40 -19.40 -2.11
CA ARG A 203 12.88 -19.92 -3.39
C ARG A 203 11.83 -20.80 -4.07
N ASP A 204 11.27 -21.72 -3.34
CA ASP A 204 10.18 -22.58 -3.82
C ASP A 204 8.98 -21.77 -4.30
N PHE A 205 8.62 -20.73 -3.56
CA PHE A 205 7.52 -19.84 -3.94
C PHE A 205 7.82 -19.07 -5.21
N VAL A 206 9.04 -18.53 -5.35
CA VAL A 206 9.50 -17.80 -6.53
C VAL A 206 9.51 -18.72 -7.76
N LEU A 207 10.08 -19.92 -7.64
CA LEU A 207 10.16 -20.89 -8.75
C LEU A 207 8.78 -21.42 -9.20
N ARG A 208 7.81 -21.51 -8.29
CA ARG A 208 6.40 -21.85 -8.59
C ARG A 208 5.58 -20.65 -9.04
N GLY A 209 6.12 -19.45 -8.94
CA GLY A 209 5.49 -18.23 -9.45
C GLY A 209 5.47 -18.31 -10.98
N GLY A 210 4.32 -18.69 -11.55
CA GLY A 210 4.12 -18.72 -13.00
C GLY A 210 4.12 -17.31 -13.61
N GLU A 211 4.13 -17.24 -14.92
CA GLU A 211 3.88 -15.97 -15.63
C GLU A 211 2.50 -15.46 -15.26
N GLU A 212 2.46 -14.26 -14.69
CA GLU A 212 1.19 -13.57 -14.45
C GLU A 212 0.53 -13.29 -15.81
N ARG A 213 -0.73 -13.69 -15.96
CA ARG A 213 -1.53 -13.24 -17.09
C ARG A 213 -1.66 -11.72 -16.97
N ARG A 214 -0.84 -11.00 -17.72
CA ARG A 214 -0.84 -9.53 -17.71
C ARG A 214 -2.18 -9.04 -18.23
N LEU A 215 -3.01 -8.55 -17.34
CA LEU A 215 -4.20 -7.80 -17.71
C LEU A 215 -3.75 -6.42 -18.23
N PRO A 216 -4.50 -5.83 -19.17
CA PRO A 216 -4.33 -4.41 -19.51
C PRO A 216 -4.32 -3.55 -18.24
N GLU A 217 -3.50 -2.51 -18.22
CA GLU A 217 -3.30 -1.67 -17.04
C GLU A 217 -4.62 -1.06 -16.55
N GLU A 218 -5.49 -0.65 -17.50
CA GLU A 218 -6.80 -0.06 -17.22
C GLU A 218 -7.69 -1.06 -16.47
N VAL A 219 -7.69 -2.32 -16.89
CA VAL A 219 -8.47 -3.39 -16.25
C VAL A 219 -7.93 -3.69 -14.86
N ARG A 220 -6.61 -3.72 -14.72
CA ARG A 220 -5.94 -3.94 -13.44
C ARG A 220 -6.27 -2.82 -12.46
N ARG A 221 -6.16 -1.57 -12.90
CA ARG A 221 -6.46 -0.37 -12.11
C ARG A 221 -7.92 -0.31 -11.70
N LEU A 222 -8.85 -0.63 -12.60
CA LEU A 222 -10.28 -0.69 -12.32
C LEU A 222 -10.60 -1.73 -11.23
N ARG A 223 -10.03 -2.93 -11.33
CA ARG A 223 -10.19 -3.99 -10.32
C ARG A 223 -9.64 -3.61 -8.96
N MET A 224 -8.48 -2.94 -8.92
CA MET A 224 -7.90 -2.45 -7.66
C MET A 224 -8.79 -1.37 -7.02
N ALA A 225 -9.35 -0.46 -7.81
CA ALA A 225 -10.29 0.53 -7.31
C ALA A 225 -11.58 -0.11 -6.78
N GLU A 226 -12.10 -1.13 -7.46
CA GLU A 226 -13.26 -1.91 -6.98
C GLU A 226 -12.95 -2.60 -5.66
N SER A 227 -11.80 -3.26 -5.55
CA SER A 227 -11.33 -3.90 -4.30
C SER A 227 -11.27 -2.90 -3.14
N LEU A 228 -10.77 -1.67 -3.37
CA LEU A 228 -10.76 -0.63 -2.33
C LEU A 228 -12.16 -0.20 -1.92
N LEU A 229 -13.09 -0.05 -2.87
CA LEU A 229 -14.48 0.27 -2.55
C LEU A 229 -15.13 -0.82 -1.70
N ASP A 230 -14.90 -2.09 -2.03
CA ASP A 230 -15.40 -3.24 -1.27
C ASP A 230 -14.79 -3.30 0.15
N GLN A 231 -13.55 -2.83 0.31
CA GLN A 231 -12.87 -2.64 1.59
C GLN A 231 -13.32 -1.37 2.33
N ARG A 232 -14.38 -0.69 1.86
CA ARG A 232 -14.93 0.56 2.43
C ARG A 232 -13.95 1.74 2.37
N ASP A 233 -13.09 1.77 1.37
CA ASP A 233 -12.19 2.88 1.08
C ASP A 233 -12.56 3.58 -0.24
N PRO A 234 -13.68 4.32 -0.27
CA PRO A 234 -14.13 4.99 -1.50
C PRO A 234 -13.19 6.12 -1.94
N LEU A 235 -12.44 6.74 -1.02
CA LEU A 235 -11.48 7.79 -1.37
C LEU A 235 -10.23 7.20 -2.02
N GLY A 236 -9.73 6.07 -1.51
CA GLY A 236 -8.67 5.32 -2.15
C GLY A 236 -9.08 4.82 -3.54
N ALA A 237 -10.32 4.31 -3.69
CA ALA A 237 -10.87 3.91 -4.97
C ALA A 237 -10.88 5.09 -5.96
N LEU A 238 -11.35 6.28 -5.56
CA LEU A 238 -11.35 7.48 -6.40
C LEU A 238 -9.94 7.93 -6.80
N THR A 239 -8.96 7.75 -5.92
CA THR A 239 -7.56 8.06 -6.22
C THR A 239 -7.05 7.17 -7.36
N LEU A 240 -7.28 5.85 -7.28
CA LEU A 240 -6.89 4.92 -8.34
C LEU A 240 -7.70 5.09 -9.64
N LEU A 241 -8.95 5.57 -9.54
CA LEU A 241 -9.80 5.82 -10.72
C LEU A 241 -9.45 7.09 -11.47
N ARG A 242 -8.73 8.04 -10.85
CA ARG A 242 -8.48 9.36 -11.47
C ARG A 242 -7.90 9.27 -12.89
N PRO A 243 -6.81 8.52 -13.17
CA PRO A 243 -6.29 8.39 -14.52
C PRO A 243 -7.31 7.79 -15.50
N LEU A 244 -8.09 6.80 -15.05
CA LEU A 244 -9.14 6.18 -15.88
C LEU A 244 -10.28 7.15 -16.19
N LEU A 245 -10.62 8.04 -15.27
CA LEU A 245 -11.63 9.09 -15.50
C LEU A 245 -11.14 10.13 -16.50
N ASP A 246 -9.86 10.43 -16.51
CA ASP A 246 -9.24 11.39 -17.43
C ASP A 246 -9.15 10.79 -18.86
N GLU A 247 -8.72 9.53 -18.99
CA GLU A 247 -8.49 8.86 -20.27
C GLU A 247 -9.75 8.15 -20.81
N HIS A 248 -10.56 7.55 -19.94
CA HIS A 248 -11.71 6.70 -20.25
C HIS A 248 -13.01 7.20 -19.59
N GLY A 249 -13.14 8.51 -19.40
CA GLY A 249 -14.26 9.16 -18.69
C GLY A 249 -15.63 9.00 -19.34
N THR A 250 -15.75 8.22 -20.43
CA THR A 250 -17.00 7.82 -21.05
C THR A 250 -17.30 6.34 -20.93
N ASP A 251 -16.38 5.53 -20.43
CA ASP A 251 -16.59 4.10 -20.19
C ASP A 251 -17.61 3.88 -19.06
N VAL A 252 -18.56 2.99 -19.30
CA VAL A 252 -19.68 2.74 -18.36
C VAL A 252 -19.18 2.13 -17.04
N ASN A 253 -18.20 1.23 -17.08
CA ASN A 253 -17.68 0.58 -15.88
C ASN A 253 -16.89 1.55 -15.01
N VAL A 254 -16.07 2.40 -15.66
CA VAL A 254 -15.31 3.46 -14.98
C VAL A 254 -16.26 4.44 -14.31
N LEU A 255 -17.28 4.93 -15.04
CA LEU A 255 -18.30 5.83 -14.51
C LEU A 255 -19.10 5.19 -13.37
N LEU A 256 -19.53 3.94 -13.53
CA LEU A 256 -20.32 3.25 -12.52
C LEU A 256 -19.54 3.10 -11.20
N LEU A 257 -18.28 2.68 -11.28
CA LEU A 257 -17.44 2.54 -10.11
C LEU A 257 -17.13 3.90 -9.45
N ALA A 258 -16.90 4.95 -10.25
CA ALA A 258 -16.74 6.32 -9.75
C ALA A 258 -18.00 6.83 -9.06
N GLY A 259 -19.18 6.62 -9.66
CA GLY A 259 -20.46 7.01 -9.05
C GLY A 259 -20.72 6.31 -7.72
N ARG A 260 -20.47 5.00 -7.64
CA ARG A 260 -20.52 4.21 -6.39
C ARG A 260 -19.55 4.75 -5.34
N SER A 261 -18.34 5.10 -5.72
CA SER A 261 -17.30 5.64 -4.83
C SER A 261 -17.66 7.04 -4.34
N TYR A 262 -18.20 7.92 -5.20
CA TYR A 262 -18.74 9.23 -4.79
C TYR A 262 -19.92 9.09 -3.83
N TYR A 263 -20.83 8.16 -4.10
CA TYR A 263 -21.96 7.88 -3.22
C TYR A 263 -21.49 7.40 -1.84
N ALA A 264 -20.57 6.46 -1.79
CA ALA A 264 -20.02 5.89 -0.57
C ALA A 264 -19.25 6.93 0.27
N SER A 265 -18.57 7.88 -0.39
CA SER A 265 -17.84 8.98 0.26
C SER A 265 -18.71 10.23 0.54
N ALA A 266 -20.04 10.12 0.40
CA ALA A 266 -21.00 11.21 0.60
C ALA A 266 -20.81 12.42 -0.33
N GLN A 267 -20.11 12.28 -1.44
CA GLN A 267 -19.98 13.29 -2.49
C GLN A 267 -21.22 13.27 -3.43
N LEU A 268 -22.40 13.46 -2.84
CA LEU A 268 -23.68 13.15 -3.49
C LEU A 268 -23.94 13.95 -4.77
N GLY A 269 -23.47 15.20 -4.87
CA GLY A 269 -23.58 15.99 -6.10
C GLY A 269 -22.80 15.39 -7.28
N ARG A 270 -21.59 14.88 -7.00
CA ARG A 270 -20.77 14.18 -8.02
C ARG A 270 -21.39 12.82 -8.38
N ALA A 271 -21.86 12.07 -7.38
CA ALA A 271 -22.55 10.80 -7.59
C ALA A 271 -23.78 10.99 -8.51
N ARG A 272 -24.64 11.98 -8.20
CA ARG A 272 -25.81 12.34 -9.01
C ARG A 272 -25.42 12.60 -10.47
N ALA A 273 -24.48 13.51 -10.71
CA ALA A 273 -24.06 13.87 -12.07
C ALA A 273 -23.55 12.66 -12.87
N VAL A 274 -22.82 11.74 -12.23
CA VAL A 274 -22.36 10.52 -12.89
C VAL A 274 -23.52 9.57 -13.19
N PHE A 275 -24.42 9.34 -12.25
CA PHE A 275 -25.56 8.43 -12.46
C PHE A 275 -26.58 8.99 -13.46
N GLU A 276 -26.82 10.30 -13.52
CA GLU A 276 -27.63 10.93 -14.57
C GLU A 276 -27.04 10.64 -15.96
N ARG A 277 -25.72 10.84 -16.15
CA ARG A 277 -25.05 10.50 -17.41
C ARG A 277 -25.18 9.02 -17.78
N LEU A 278 -25.13 8.12 -16.79
CA LEU A 278 -25.29 6.68 -17.01
C LEU A 278 -26.74 6.32 -17.38
N VAL A 279 -27.74 6.94 -16.74
CA VAL A 279 -29.15 6.76 -17.10
C VAL A 279 -29.43 7.24 -18.52
N ASP A 280 -28.83 8.37 -18.93
CA ASP A 280 -28.96 8.88 -20.32
C ASP A 280 -28.36 7.89 -21.36
N LYS A 281 -27.23 7.26 -21.02
CA LYS A 281 -26.58 6.27 -21.88
C LYS A 281 -27.33 4.93 -21.92
N SER A 282 -27.88 4.52 -20.80
CA SER A 282 -28.54 3.22 -20.64
C SER A 282 -29.84 3.38 -19.86
N PRO A 283 -30.92 3.91 -20.50
CA PRO A 283 -32.17 4.18 -19.82
C PRO A 283 -32.87 2.93 -19.25
N GLY A 284 -32.51 1.74 -19.76
CA GLY A 284 -33.02 0.45 -19.32
C GLY A 284 -32.22 -0.21 -18.20
N ASP A 285 -31.21 0.44 -17.61
CA ASP A 285 -30.42 -0.11 -16.51
C ASP A 285 -31.12 0.14 -15.16
N ALA A 286 -31.72 -0.90 -14.61
CA ALA A 286 -32.43 -0.85 -13.33
C ALA A 286 -31.49 -0.50 -12.15
N TYR A 287 -30.25 -1.03 -12.16
CA TYR A 287 -29.29 -0.78 -11.10
C TYR A 287 -28.84 0.68 -11.05
N VAL A 288 -28.52 1.25 -12.20
CA VAL A 288 -28.13 2.67 -12.30
C VAL A 288 -29.29 3.57 -11.88
N ARG A 289 -30.53 3.26 -12.27
CA ARG A 289 -31.72 4.01 -11.81
C ARG A 289 -31.91 3.91 -10.31
N HIS A 290 -31.73 2.71 -9.73
CA HIS A 290 -31.78 2.54 -8.28
C HIS A 290 -30.72 3.42 -7.59
N LEU A 291 -29.47 3.41 -8.05
CA LEU A 291 -28.39 4.22 -7.48
C LEU A 291 -28.69 5.72 -7.58
N LEU A 292 -29.20 6.19 -8.72
CA LEU A 292 -29.63 7.60 -8.88
C LEU A 292 -30.75 7.95 -7.89
N GLY A 293 -31.79 7.13 -7.82
CA GLY A 293 -32.89 7.34 -6.90
C GLY A 293 -32.44 7.38 -5.43
N ARG A 294 -31.55 6.45 -5.02
CA ARG A 294 -30.98 6.45 -3.67
C ARG A 294 -30.10 7.68 -3.42
N THR A 295 -29.39 8.16 -4.43
CA THR A 295 -28.59 9.39 -4.32
C THR A 295 -29.47 10.61 -4.10
N LEU A 296 -30.54 10.73 -4.89
CA LEU A 296 -31.53 11.81 -4.77
C LEU A 296 -32.24 11.77 -3.41
N GLN A 297 -32.60 10.59 -2.90
CA GLN A 297 -33.17 10.45 -1.55
C GLN A 297 -32.21 10.99 -0.48
N ARG A 298 -30.91 10.65 -0.56
CA ARG A 298 -29.91 11.18 0.40
C ARG A 298 -29.71 12.69 0.27
N GLN A 299 -30.05 13.28 -0.87
CA GLN A 299 -30.08 14.74 -1.07
C GLN A 299 -31.40 15.38 -0.64
N SER A 300 -32.34 14.60 -0.10
CA SER A 300 -33.70 15.04 0.27
C SER A 300 -34.54 15.48 -0.94
N LEU A 301 -34.21 15.07 -2.16
CA LEU A 301 -34.94 15.34 -3.41
C LEU A 301 -35.93 14.22 -3.67
N LEU A 302 -36.91 14.04 -2.81
CA LEU A 302 -37.80 12.88 -2.79
C LEU A 302 -38.66 12.78 -4.05
N ASP A 303 -39.16 13.92 -4.55
CA ASP A 303 -39.99 13.95 -5.77
C ASP A 303 -39.23 13.55 -7.02
N GLU A 304 -37.94 13.93 -7.12
CA GLU A 304 -37.05 13.52 -8.19
C GLU A 304 -36.64 12.05 -8.04
N ALA A 305 -36.46 11.56 -6.81
CA ALA A 305 -36.06 10.17 -6.56
C ALA A 305 -37.16 9.16 -6.91
N ALA A 306 -38.43 9.48 -6.61
CA ALA A 306 -39.56 8.56 -6.71
C ALA A 306 -39.72 7.89 -8.10
N PRO A 307 -39.66 8.60 -9.25
CA PRO A 307 -39.78 7.97 -10.57
C PRO A 307 -38.63 7.00 -10.87
N HIS A 308 -37.40 7.30 -10.46
CA HIS A 308 -36.27 6.43 -10.68
C HIS A 308 -36.38 5.14 -9.88
N LEU A 309 -36.76 5.21 -8.61
CA LEU A 309 -36.93 4.03 -7.77
C LEU A 309 -38.09 3.14 -8.21
N ARG A 310 -39.23 3.75 -8.58
CA ARG A 310 -40.37 2.99 -9.11
C ARG A 310 -40.00 2.23 -10.38
N LEU A 311 -39.33 2.90 -11.33
CA LEU A 311 -38.88 2.24 -12.57
C LEU A 311 -37.87 1.13 -12.27
N ALA A 312 -36.91 1.36 -11.39
CA ALA A 312 -35.96 0.33 -10.99
C ALA A 312 -36.66 -0.92 -10.42
N GLY A 313 -37.63 -0.74 -9.51
CA GLY A 313 -38.39 -1.87 -8.92
C GLY A 313 -39.30 -2.59 -9.92
N VAL A 314 -39.83 -1.89 -10.94
CA VAL A 314 -40.60 -2.53 -12.01
C VAL A 314 -39.69 -3.36 -12.93
N MET A 315 -38.49 -2.86 -13.21
CA MET A 315 -37.54 -3.52 -14.12
C MET A 315 -36.80 -4.68 -13.44
N ALA A 316 -36.55 -4.56 -12.13
CA ALA A 316 -35.85 -5.55 -11.31
C ALA A 316 -36.45 -5.55 -9.90
N PRO A 317 -37.31 -6.56 -9.57
CA PRO A 317 -38.05 -6.59 -8.30
C PRO A 317 -37.20 -6.55 -7.04
N GLU A 318 -35.93 -6.93 -7.12
CA GLU A 318 -34.98 -6.82 -6.02
C GLU A 318 -34.66 -5.37 -5.59
N TYR A 319 -35.06 -4.37 -6.41
CA TYR A 319 -34.92 -2.93 -6.09
C TYR A 319 -36.23 -2.26 -5.68
N ALA A 320 -37.31 -3.05 -5.51
CA ALA A 320 -38.63 -2.55 -5.12
C ALA A 320 -38.71 -2.11 -3.64
#